data_0030cfc5b5eb360ce3c59b041405b7d2
#
_entry.id   0030cfc5b5eb360ce3c59b041405b7d2
#
_cell.length_a   1.000
_cell.length_b   1.000
_cell.length_c   1.000
_cell.angle_alpha   90.00
_cell.angle_beta   90.00
_cell.angle_gamma   90.00
#
_symmetry.space_group_name_H-M   'P 1'
#
loop_
_entity.id
_entity.type
_entity.pdbx_description
1 polymer ?
#
loop_
_entity_poly.entity_id
_entity_poly.type
_entity_poly.pdbx_seq_one_letter_code
_entity_poly.pdbx_strand_id
1 'polypeptide(L)'
;MIATAESCTAGLISGAITEVAGSSDIFDRGFVTYTNAAKTQMLGVTPATLEAHGAVSEEVARDMAEGALARSNATLAVAVTGIAGPGGSEFKPEGRVCFGLAHTGHPTRTETIDFGPLGRSAVRQATVDHALNLLIEALPQTAQ
;
A
#
# COMPACT_ATOMS: atom_id res chain seq x y z
N MET A 1 1.93 8.61 13.88
CA MET A 1 2.08 7.15 13.70
C MET A 1 1.70 6.78 12.28
N ILE A 2 2.33 5.74 11.76
CA ILE A 2 2.15 5.24 10.39
C ILE A 2 1.54 3.85 10.43
N ALA A 3 0.63 3.57 9.50
CA ALA A 3 0.12 2.23 9.24
C ALA A 3 0.39 1.85 7.78
N THR A 4 0.44 0.56 7.51
CA THR A 4 0.60 0.02 6.15
C THR A 4 -0.53 -0.93 5.82
N ALA A 5 -0.89 -0.99 4.54
CA ALA A 5 -1.84 -1.95 4.01
C ALA A 5 -1.20 -2.61 2.78
N GLU A 6 -0.77 -3.85 2.93
CA GLU A 6 0.08 -4.51 1.96
C GLU A 6 -0.59 -5.73 1.34
N SER A 7 -0.64 -5.78 0.02
CA SER A 7 -1.04 -6.96 -0.73
C SER A 7 0.20 -7.67 -1.30
N CYS A 8 0.70 -7.26 -2.45
CA CYS A 8 1.81 -7.96 -3.11
C CYS A 8 3.14 -7.94 -2.34
N THR A 9 3.34 -7.00 -1.44
CA THR A 9 4.55 -6.90 -0.63
C THR A 9 4.50 -7.71 0.67
N ALA A 10 3.32 -8.09 1.11
CA ALA A 10 3.06 -9.03 2.22
C ALA A 10 3.88 -8.75 3.49
N GLY A 11 3.98 -7.49 3.90
CA GLY A 11 4.67 -7.08 5.12
C GLY A 11 6.07 -6.52 4.91
N LEU A 12 6.59 -6.50 3.69
CA LEU A 12 7.94 -5.98 3.41
C LEU A 12 8.08 -4.48 3.70
N ILE A 13 7.01 -3.69 3.49
CA ILE A 13 7.03 -2.25 3.81
C ILE A 13 7.12 -2.07 5.32
N SER A 14 6.28 -2.77 6.08
CA SER A 14 6.31 -2.79 7.55
C SER A 14 7.69 -3.21 8.06
N GLY A 15 8.24 -4.27 7.46
CA GLY A 15 9.57 -4.76 7.79
C GLY A 15 10.66 -3.73 7.53
N ALA A 16 10.60 -3.03 6.41
CA ALA A 16 11.56 -1.98 6.06
C ALA A 16 11.51 -0.80 7.05
N ILE A 17 10.31 -0.38 7.45
CA ILE A 17 10.15 0.70 8.45
C ILE A 17 10.75 0.26 9.78
N THR A 18 10.46 -0.95 10.22
CA THR A 18 10.87 -1.46 11.52
C THR A 18 12.33 -1.93 11.56
N GLU A 19 13.01 -1.99 10.42
CA GLU A 19 14.46 -2.23 10.37
C GLU A 19 15.25 -1.11 11.04
N VAL A 20 14.70 0.10 11.11
CA VAL A 20 15.35 1.26 11.73
C VAL A 20 15.07 1.27 13.24
N ALA A 21 16.12 1.36 14.05
CA ALA A 21 15.98 1.48 15.49
C ALA A 21 15.18 2.73 15.86
N GLY A 22 14.27 2.62 16.81
CA GLY A 22 13.37 3.71 17.21
C GLY A 22 12.08 3.78 16.43
N SER A 23 11.84 2.85 15.48
CA SER A 23 10.63 2.83 14.66
C SER A 23 9.34 2.67 15.47
N SER A 24 9.41 2.17 16.69
CA SER A 24 8.24 2.10 17.57
C SER A 24 7.62 3.46 17.90
N ASP A 25 8.37 4.52 17.71
CA ASP A 25 7.85 5.88 17.89
C ASP A 25 7.01 6.36 16.71
N ILE A 26 7.13 5.72 15.55
CA ILE A 26 6.45 6.14 14.32
C ILE A 26 5.53 5.09 13.70
N PHE A 27 5.76 3.80 13.98
CA PHE A 27 5.00 2.71 13.35
C PHE A 27 3.98 2.12 14.32
N ASP A 28 2.71 2.08 13.92
CA ASP A 28 1.63 1.52 14.74
C ASP A 28 1.36 0.06 14.37
N ARG A 29 0.90 -0.18 13.16
CA ARG A 29 0.53 -1.52 12.68
C ARG A 29 0.51 -1.62 11.16
N GLY A 30 0.61 -2.86 10.69
CA GLY A 30 0.46 -3.18 9.28
C GLY A 30 -0.62 -4.23 9.07
N PHE A 31 -1.31 -4.10 7.94
CA PHE A 31 -2.35 -5.04 7.52
C PHE A 31 -1.83 -5.77 6.28
N VAL A 32 -1.63 -7.07 6.39
CA VAL A 32 -1.29 -7.92 5.25
C VAL A 32 -2.58 -8.53 4.73
N THR A 33 -3.06 -8.03 3.59
CA THR A 33 -4.34 -8.41 3.00
C THR A 33 -4.14 -8.93 1.59
N TYR A 34 -3.68 -10.17 1.50
CA TYR A 34 -3.25 -10.76 0.24
C TYR A 34 -4.41 -11.11 -0.67
N THR A 35 -5.46 -11.72 -0.12
CA THR A 35 -6.66 -12.12 -0.87
C THR A 35 -7.70 -10.99 -0.90
N ASN A 36 -8.64 -11.07 -1.83
CA ASN A 36 -9.76 -10.14 -1.89
C ASN A 36 -10.62 -10.25 -0.60
N ALA A 37 -10.83 -11.46 -0.09
CA ALA A 37 -11.53 -11.67 1.16
C ALA A 37 -10.86 -10.94 2.33
N ALA A 38 -9.53 -11.02 2.42
CA ALA A 38 -8.77 -10.32 3.46
C ALA A 38 -8.89 -8.80 3.33
N LYS A 39 -8.86 -8.27 2.10
CA LYS A 39 -9.05 -6.83 1.86
C LYS A 39 -10.40 -6.36 2.40
N THR A 40 -11.45 -7.14 2.17
CA THR A 40 -12.79 -6.83 2.69
C THR A 40 -12.86 -6.96 4.20
N GLN A 41 -12.40 -8.07 4.74
CA GLN A 41 -12.53 -8.38 6.18
C GLN A 41 -11.66 -7.47 7.05
N MET A 42 -10.45 -7.18 6.63
CA MET A 42 -9.49 -6.45 7.45
C MET A 42 -9.51 -4.95 7.20
N LEU A 43 -9.80 -4.51 5.98
CA LEU A 43 -9.72 -3.09 5.60
C LEU A 43 -11.05 -2.48 5.17
N GLY A 44 -12.08 -3.29 5.03
CA GLY A 44 -13.40 -2.79 4.62
C GLY A 44 -13.50 -2.45 3.14
N VAL A 45 -12.59 -2.98 2.30
CA VAL A 45 -12.74 -2.84 0.84
C VAL A 45 -14.02 -3.56 0.44
N THR A 46 -14.93 -2.86 -0.26
CA THR A 46 -16.21 -3.45 -0.60
C THR A 46 -16.09 -4.46 -1.73
N PRO A 47 -16.88 -5.56 -1.70
CA PRO A 47 -16.93 -6.49 -2.82
C PRO A 47 -17.28 -5.81 -4.13
N ALA A 48 -18.15 -4.79 -4.08
CA ALA A 48 -18.54 -4.03 -5.27
C ALA A 48 -17.36 -3.31 -5.93
N THR A 49 -16.48 -2.70 -5.14
CA THR A 49 -15.26 -2.04 -5.64
C THR A 49 -14.31 -3.06 -6.28
N LEU A 50 -14.13 -4.21 -5.62
CA LEU A 50 -13.29 -5.29 -6.14
C LEU A 50 -13.84 -5.86 -7.45
N GLU A 51 -15.14 -6.04 -7.55
CA GLU A 51 -15.78 -6.54 -8.77
C GLU A 51 -15.70 -5.52 -9.92
N ALA A 52 -15.94 -4.24 -9.64
CA ALA A 52 -15.97 -3.20 -10.65
C ALA A 52 -14.58 -2.86 -11.21
N HIS A 53 -13.55 -2.88 -10.38
CA HIS A 53 -12.22 -2.35 -10.73
C HIS A 53 -11.10 -3.39 -10.67
N GLY A 54 -11.33 -4.52 -10.02
CA GLY A 54 -10.31 -5.52 -9.74
C GLY A 54 -9.41 -5.10 -8.57
N ALA A 55 -8.67 -6.07 -8.03
CA ALA A 55 -7.82 -5.85 -6.87
C ALA A 55 -6.71 -4.83 -7.14
N VAL A 56 -6.14 -4.85 -8.35
CA VAL A 56 -5.07 -3.92 -8.75
C VAL A 56 -5.69 -2.71 -9.43
N SER A 57 -6.09 -1.75 -8.63
CA SER A 57 -6.73 -0.51 -9.07
C SER A 57 -6.50 0.59 -8.04
N GLU A 58 -6.62 1.84 -8.49
CA GLU A 58 -6.50 2.99 -7.58
C GLU A 58 -7.66 3.04 -6.61
N GLU A 59 -8.84 2.62 -7.04
CA GLU A 59 -10.04 2.56 -6.19
C GLU A 59 -9.84 1.61 -5.00
N VAL A 60 -9.27 0.43 -5.25
CA VAL A 60 -8.97 -0.54 -4.19
C VAL A 60 -7.81 -0.03 -3.31
N ALA A 61 -6.77 0.55 -3.91
CA ALA A 61 -5.66 1.14 -3.15
C ALA A 61 -6.16 2.26 -2.21
N ARG A 62 -7.09 3.09 -2.68
CA ARG A 62 -7.74 4.13 -1.87
C ARG A 62 -8.47 3.53 -0.68
N ASP A 63 -9.32 2.55 -0.93
CA ASP A 63 -10.10 1.89 0.12
C ASP A 63 -9.19 1.21 1.14
N MET A 64 -8.10 0.59 0.68
CA MET A 64 -7.12 -0.04 1.56
C MET A 64 -6.45 0.99 2.48
N ALA A 65 -5.98 2.10 1.91
CA ALA A 65 -5.30 3.14 2.69
C ALA A 65 -6.24 3.79 3.71
N GLU A 66 -7.44 4.14 3.29
CA GLU A 66 -8.45 4.73 4.16
C GLU A 66 -8.90 3.74 5.24
N GLY A 67 -9.04 2.45 4.88
CA GLY A 67 -9.37 1.40 5.83
C GLY A 67 -8.30 1.20 6.89
N ALA A 68 -7.03 1.24 6.50
CA ALA A 68 -5.90 1.14 7.43
C ALA A 68 -5.87 2.34 8.39
N LEU A 69 -6.10 3.55 7.86
CA LEU A 69 -6.13 4.77 8.68
C LEU A 69 -7.26 4.68 9.73
N ALA A 70 -8.44 4.26 9.31
CA ALA A 70 -9.62 4.17 10.17
C ALA A 70 -9.49 3.09 11.26
N ARG A 71 -8.68 2.05 11.02
CA ARG A 71 -8.55 0.88 11.91
C ARG A 71 -7.24 0.87 12.70
N SER A 72 -6.60 2.01 12.78
CA SER A 72 -5.32 2.15 13.50
C SER A 72 -5.29 3.47 14.26
N ASN A 73 -4.22 3.66 15.01
CA ASN A 73 -3.92 4.93 15.68
C ASN A 73 -3.03 5.83 14.80
N ALA A 74 -2.88 5.48 13.53
CA ALA A 74 -2.05 6.22 12.60
C ALA A 74 -2.76 7.48 12.10
N THR A 75 -1.97 8.45 11.69
CA THR A 75 -2.43 9.65 10.96
C THR A 75 -1.99 9.62 9.50
N LEU A 76 -1.18 8.64 9.14
CA LEU A 76 -0.67 8.44 7.78
C LEU A 76 -0.65 6.94 7.47
N ALA A 77 -1.22 6.55 6.35
CA ALA A 77 -1.27 5.16 5.91
C ALA A 77 -0.93 5.05 4.43
N VAL A 78 -0.06 4.10 4.09
CA VAL A 78 0.25 3.76 2.69
C VAL A 78 -0.32 2.39 2.37
N ALA A 79 -0.92 2.26 1.19
CA ALA A 79 -1.45 1.00 0.69
C ALA A 79 -0.82 0.65 -0.66
N VAL A 80 -0.61 -0.63 -0.89
CA VAL A 80 -0.11 -1.14 -2.17
C VAL A 80 -0.90 -2.38 -2.58
N THR A 81 -1.22 -2.45 -3.87
CA THR A 81 -1.84 -3.61 -4.49
C THR A 81 -1.30 -3.72 -5.91
N GLY A 82 -0.77 -4.88 -6.28
CA GLY A 82 -0.05 -4.99 -7.53
C GLY A 82 0.14 -6.41 -8.03
N ILE A 83 0.70 -6.48 -9.24
CA ILE A 83 1.01 -7.75 -9.93
C ILE A 83 2.52 -7.92 -9.94
N ALA A 84 3.02 -8.70 -8.98
CA ALA A 84 4.46 -8.95 -8.87
C ALA A 84 4.98 -9.87 -9.98
N GLY A 85 4.11 -10.71 -10.54
CA GLY A 85 4.48 -11.69 -11.56
C GLY A 85 4.87 -13.06 -10.98
N PRO A 86 5.30 -13.98 -11.82
CA PRO A 86 5.48 -13.83 -13.26
C PRO A 86 4.14 -13.73 -14.02
N GLY A 87 4.13 -12.96 -15.10
CA GLY A 87 2.96 -12.75 -15.93
C GLY A 87 1.97 -11.74 -15.36
N GLY A 88 1.03 -11.31 -16.21
CA GLY A 88 -0.06 -10.41 -15.84
C GLY A 88 -1.23 -11.14 -15.20
N SER A 89 -2.22 -10.38 -14.74
CA SER A 89 -3.44 -10.89 -14.14
C SER A 89 -4.59 -9.91 -14.40
N GLU A 90 -5.84 -10.43 -14.52
CA GLU A 90 -7.03 -9.60 -14.71
C GLU A 90 -6.90 -8.60 -15.87
N PHE A 91 -6.25 -9.01 -16.96
CA PHE A 91 -5.94 -8.19 -18.14
C PHE A 91 -4.97 -7.03 -17.85
N LYS A 92 -4.28 -7.05 -16.72
CA LYS A 92 -3.31 -6.02 -16.33
C LYS A 92 -1.89 -6.59 -16.42
N PRO A 93 -0.90 -5.76 -16.77
CA PRO A 93 0.46 -6.25 -17.01
C PRO A 93 1.21 -6.57 -15.72
N GLU A 94 2.18 -7.48 -15.83
CA GLU A 94 3.17 -7.71 -14.78
C GLU A 94 3.88 -6.40 -14.44
N GLY A 95 4.06 -6.16 -13.16
CA GLY A 95 4.74 -4.96 -12.66
C GLY A 95 3.84 -3.76 -12.45
N ARG A 96 2.54 -3.86 -12.74
CA ARG A 96 1.61 -2.78 -12.40
C ARG A 96 1.31 -2.81 -10.92
N VAL A 97 1.52 -1.68 -10.26
CA VAL A 97 1.23 -1.50 -8.84
C VAL A 97 0.45 -0.20 -8.64
N CYS A 98 -0.63 -0.28 -7.86
CA CYS A 98 -1.41 0.87 -7.45
C CYS A 98 -1.11 1.20 -5.99
N PHE A 99 -0.94 2.48 -5.73
CA PHE A 99 -0.59 3.03 -4.42
C PHE A 99 -1.70 3.92 -3.91
N GLY A 100 -1.96 3.86 -2.61
CA GLY A 100 -2.84 4.79 -1.92
C GLY A 100 -2.11 5.40 -0.74
N LEU A 101 -2.34 6.68 -0.50
CA LEU A 101 -1.77 7.41 0.63
C LEU A 101 -2.87 8.20 1.30
N ALA A 102 -3.27 7.76 2.50
CA ALA A 102 -4.27 8.41 3.31
C ALA A 102 -3.59 9.17 4.45
N HIS A 103 -3.94 10.44 4.60
CA HIS A 103 -3.37 11.32 5.61
C HIS A 103 -4.51 12.09 6.26
N THR A 104 -4.60 12.05 7.57
CA THR A 104 -5.66 12.74 8.33
C THR A 104 -5.70 14.22 7.95
N GLY A 105 -6.90 14.71 7.58
CA GLY A 105 -7.10 16.09 7.19
C GLY A 105 -6.73 16.43 5.75
N HIS A 106 -6.35 15.44 4.95
CA HIS A 106 -6.00 15.62 3.54
C HIS A 106 -6.79 14.65 2.66
N PRO A 107 -7.04 14.99 1.39
CA PRO A 107 -7.61 14.03 0.44
C PRO A 107 -6.66 12.84 0.25
N THR A 108 -7.22 11.65 0.13
CA THR A 108 -6.43 10.45 -0.16
C THR A 108 -5.87 10.53 -1.58
N ARG A 109 -4.57 10.31 -1.72
CA ARG A 109 -3.87 10.30 -3.00
C ARG A 109 -3.77 8.88 -3.51
N THR A 110 -3.91 8.71 -4.81
CA THR A 110 -3.70 7.42 -5.47
C THR A 110 -2.85 7.61 -6.72
N GLU A 111 -2.12 6.57 -7.09
CA GLU A 111 -1.36 6.54 -8.33
C GLU A 111 -1.12 5.11 -8.79
N THR A 112 -0.88 4.97 -10.09
CA THR A 112 -0.52 3.70 -10.72
C THR A 112 0.87 3.83 -11.30
N ILE A 113 1.74 2.84 -11.03
CA ILE A 113 3.07 2.76 -11.62
C ILE A 113 3.20 1.41 -12.32
N ASP A 114 3.62 1.45 -13.57
CA ASP A 114 3.98 0.26 -14.32
C ASP A 114 5.49 0.09 -14.25
N PHE A 115 5.96 -0.76 -13.34
CA PHE A 115 7.40 -1.06 -13.22
C PHE A 115 7.90 -1.94 -14.35
N GLY A 116 6.98 -2.65 -15.02
CA GLY A 116 7.32 -3.57 -16.08
C GLY A 116 7.66 -4.96 -15.54
N PRO A 117 8.03 -5.90 -16.45
CA PRO A 117 8.27 -7.30 -16.09
C PRO A 117 9.68 -7.48 -15.51
N LEU A 118 9.94 -6.88 -14.36
CA LEU A 118 11.25 -6.93 -13.69
C LEU A 118 11.52 -8.28 -13.01
N GLY A 119 10.51 -9.12 -12.86
CA GLY A 119 10.55 -10.31 -12.02
C GLY A 119 9.96 -10.03 -10.63
N ARG A 120 9.44 -11.08 -10.00
CA ARG A 120 8.68 -10.97 -8.75
C ARG A 120 9.40 -10.23 -7.64
N SER A 121 10.65 -10.61 -7.37
CA SER A 121 11.44 -9.97 -6.29
C SER A 121 11.72 -8.50 -6.57
N ALA A 122 12.06 -8.16 -7.81
CA ALA A 122 12.40 -6.78 -8.19
C ALA A 122 11.15 -5.88 -8.17
N VAL A 123 9.99 -6.37 -8.61
CA VAL A 123 8.73 -5.63 -8.53
C VAL A 123 8.36 -5.35 -7.08
N ARG A 124 8.47 -6.36 -6.22
CA ARG A 124 8.18 -6.20 -4.78
C ARG A 124 9.13 -5.18 -4.13
N GLN A 125 10.42 -5.23 -4.44
CA GLN A 125 11.39 -4.28 -3.90
C GLN A 125 11.13 -2.85 -4.42
N ALA A 126 10.87 -2.69 -5.71
CA ALA A 126 10.52 -1.39 -6.27
C ALA A 126 9.27 -0.80 -5.63
N THR A 127 8.29 -1.67 -5.31
CA THR A 127 7.06 -1.27 -4.61
C THR A 127 7.36 -0.77 -3.21
N VAL A 128 8.21 -1.48 -2.46
CA VAL A 128 8.63 -1.06 -1.12
C VAL A 128 9.31 0.30 -1.16
N ASP A 129 10.27 0.47 -2.07
CA ASP A 129 11.04 1.71 -2.20
C ASP A 129 10.11 2.89 -2.53
N HIS A 130 9.19 2.71 -3.45
CA HIS A 130 8.25 3.76 -3.82
C HIS A 130 7.28 4.11 -2.68
N ALA A 131 6.78 3.10 -1.98
CA ALA A 131 5.90 3.32 -0.82
C ALA A 131 6.60 4.10 0.29
N LEU A 132 7.86 3.78 0.56
CA LEU A 132 8.65 4.52 1.55
C LEU A 132 8.86 5.97 1.11
N ASN A 133 9.11 6.22 -0.17
CA ASN A 133 9.23 7.58 -0.70
C ASN A 133 7.94 8.37 -0.56
N LEU A 134 6.79 7.76 -0.80
CA LEU A 134 5.49 8.41 -0.58
C LEU A 134 5.29 8.82 0.88
N LEU A 135 5.67 7.95 1.81
CA LEU A 135 5.61 8.26 3.24
C LEU A 135 6.53 9.42 3.61
N ILE A 136 7.76 9.42 3.10
CA ILE A 136 8.74 10.49 3.35
C ILE A 136 8.23 11.83 2.83
N GLU A 137 7.67 11.86 1.62
CA GLU A 137 7.12 13.08 1.02
C GLU A 137 5.95 13.65 1.81
N ALA A 138 5.16 12.79 2.47
CA ALA A 138 4.01 13.20 3.25
C ALA A 138 4.35 13.68 4.66
N LEU A 139 5.56 13.37 5.15
CA LEU A 139 5.99 13.82 6.47
C LEU A 139 6.34 15.31 6.46
N PRO A 140 6.12 16.02 7.59
CA PRO A 140 6.53 17.42 7.69
C PRO A 140 8.03 17.57 7.46
N GLN A 141 8.42 18.52 6.60
CA GLN A 141 9.82 18.86 6.44
C GLN A 141 10.31 19.50 7.74
N THR A 142 11.38 18.94 8.32
CA THR A 142 12.03 19.58 9.45
C THR A 142 12.71 20.85 8.94
N ALA A 143 12.32 21.99 9.49
CA ALA A 143 13.02 23.25 9.23
C ALA A 143 14.46 23.12 9.76
N GLN A 144 15.45 23.34 8.90
CA GLN A 144 16.85 23.42 9.29
C GLN A 144 17.15 24.81 9.83
#